data_5bc23845dfcb31f2dc113b086dcd33ad
#
_entry.id   5bc23845dfcb31f2dc113b086dcd33ad
#
_cell.length_a   1.000
_cell.length_b   1.000
_cell.length_c   1.000
_cell.angle_alpha   90.00
_cell.angle_beta   90.00
_cell.angle_gamma   90.00
#
_symmetry.space_group_name_H-M   'P 1'
#
loop_
_entity.id
_entity.type
_entity.pdbx_description
1 polymer ?
#
loop_
_entity_poly.entity_id
_entity_poly.type
_entity_poly.pdbx_seq_one_letter_code
_entity_poly.pdbx_strand_id
1 'polypeptide(L)'
;MKFIGRVADGSTETFARVILLKGLEGEVVAEQLVLIKNGGDENPLNQILGVLRGGLGKNEFLSPTSYRPDVAYMRYGGEPSGAREVYSFSIKPIGVITGDGLEPNLAIIQPRSPVYLLEEEDNPFQLIVKKDEVLWMDAFMEGHESWKIPVNKFFIPYHVGVYGSTGSGKSWFTRFILIPLYIKAGYRVLVLDWSGTDYAPYYGSASNAEVISLTDITLDEDSILSYLKDKTNDFGGNDNVKDAFDSFVEGWLEKVGKALDEAMAEGKDPEKVLYDLLKNHVNKVIENITDRRSKTAAERAGRRVFRRFKPEDLEPIMGLVTVEELLGRLKSKDLVVVDMGGALTEAKLGFFLSLSKHLYSLMEEGKDLKIALVMDEAPQYAPWDPKGIQRETTEMIKNLAALGRKRMLNLTLIAQGIKGEIGVNAAVRRNLNTHFFGRIHPLDASGEGGASEWLSPYGITPDQMLQLKPGRFYFTGAMNPSPIPLLITYKPPRG
;
A
#
# COMPACT_ATOMS: atom_id res chain seq x y z
N MET A 1 -6.08 -29.23 19.67
CA MET A 1 -6.61 -28.14 20.56
C MET A 1 -6.21 -28.41 22.01
N LYS A 2 -5.63 -27.43 22.68
CA LYS A 2 -5.17 -27.48 24.07
C LYS A 2 -6.11 -26.65 24.95
N PHE A 3 -6.69 -27.26 25.99
CA PHE A 3 -7.49 -26.55 26.99
C PHE A 3 -6.60 -25.59 27.80
N ILE A 4 -6.91 -24.29 27.79
CA ILE A 4 -6.08 -23.26 28.42
C ILE A 4 -6.73 -22.56 29.60
N GLY A 5 -8.04 -22.68 29.76
CA GLY A 5 -8.75 -22.00 30.83
C GLY A 5 -10.22 -21.79 30.57
N ARG A 6 -10.82 -20.92 31.36
CA ARG A 6 -12.25 -20.62 31.26
C ARG A 6 -12.52 -19.13 31.18
N VAL A 7 -13.63 -18.78 30.54
CA VAL A 7 -14.11 -17.41 30.44
C VAL A 7 -14.42 -16.85 31.83
N ALA A 8 -13.86 -15.68 32.12
CA ALA A 8 -14.12 -14.91 33.35
C ALA A 8 -15.51 -14.22 33.29
N ASP A 9 -15.87 -13.59 34.38
CA ASP A 9 -17.03 -12.68 34.46
C ASP A 9 -16.84 -11.41 33.57
N GLY A 10 -17.94 -10.68 33.34
CA GLY A 10 -17.91 -9.44 32.56
C GLY A 10 -17.76 -9.64 31.04
N SER A 11 -18.03 -10.84 30.53
CA SER A 11 -18.07 -11.14 29.09
C SER A 11 -19.35 -10.60 28.43
N THR A 12 -19.22 -10.21 27.16
CA THR A 12 -20.30 -9.75 26.29
C THR A 12 -20.34 -10.59 25.02
N GLU A 13 -21.09 -10.21 24.01
CA GLU A 13 -21.08 -10.82 22.68
C GLU A 13 -19.80 -10.48 21.87
N THR A 14 -19.14 -9.36 22.19
CA THR A 14 -17.96 -8.85 21.46
C THR A 14 -16.66 -8.88 22.28
N PHE A 15 -16.73 -9.36 23.52
CA PHE A 15 -15.59 -9.37 24.43
C PHE A 15 -15.68 -10.51 25.43
N ALA A 16 -14.57 -11.19 25.67
CA ALA A 16 -14.40 -12.11 26.77
C ALA A 16 -12.99 -11.97 27.36
N ARG A 17 -12.79 -12.57 28.53
CA ARG A 17 -11.47 -12.74 29.14
C ARG A 17 -11.31 -14.18 29.58
N VAL A 18 -10.19 -14.81 29.23
CA VAL A 18 -9.85 -16.16 29.75
C VAL A 18 -8.93 -16.03 30.95
N ILE A 19 -9.26 -16.78 32.01
CA ILE A 19 -8.34 -17.04 33.14
C ILE A 19 -7.57 -18.31 32.79
N LEU A 20 -6.24 -18.21 32.73
CA LEU A 20 -5.38 -19.32 32.35
C LEU A 20 -5.28 -20.35 33.49
N LEU A 21 -5.12 -21.61 33.11
CA LEU A 21 -4.68 -22.65 34.02
C LEU A 21 -3.25 -22.38 34.50
N LYS A 22 -2.97 -22.70 35.73
CA LYS A 22 -1.63 -22.56 36.31
C LYS A 22 -0.61 -23.38 35.50
N GLY A 23 0.52 -22.77 35.20
CA GLY A 23 1.62 -23.38 34.46
C GLY A 23 1.58 -23.13 32.95
N LEU A 24 0.55 -22.43 32.42
CA LEU A 24 0.46 -22.07 30.98
C LEU A 24 0.89 -20.64 30.69
N GLU A 25 1.33 -19.89 31.69
CA GLU A 25 1.66 -18.46 31.60
C GLU A 25 2.81 -18.17 30.64
N GLY A 26 3.72 -19.13 30.43
CA GLY A 26 4.84 -19.02 29.49
C GLY A 26 4.56 -19.56 28.09
N GLU A 27 3.47 -20.28 27.89
CA GLU A 27 3.13 -20.92 26.61
C GLU A 27 2.06 -20.15 25.84
N VAL A 28 1.13 -19.51 26.55
CA VAL A 28 0.03 -18.74 25.94
C VAL A 28 0.49 -17.30 25.73
N VAL A 29 0.41 -16.84 24.48
CA VAL A 29 0.85 -15.50 24.10
C VAL A 29 -0.25 -14.76 23.32
N ALA A 30 -0.09 -13.44 23.23
CA ALA A 30 -1.00 -12.63 22.42
C ALA A 30 -0.96 -13.01 20.94
N GLU A 31 -2.03 -12.70 20.22
CA GLU A 31 -2.27 -12.97 18.79
C GLU A 31 -2.50 -14.46 18.44
N GLN A 32 -2.50 -15.37 19.41
CA GLN A 32 -2.91 -16.76 19.17
C GLN A 32 -4.43 -16.88 19.02
N LEU A 33 -4.88 -17.81 18.18
CA LEU A 33 -6.30 -18.10 17.98
C LEU A 33 -6.80 -19.12 18.99
N VAL A 34 -8.02 -18.89 19.45
CA VAL A 34 -8.70 -19.75 20.43
C VAL A 34 -10.12 -20.08 19.99
N LEU A 35 -10.60 -21.23 20.46
CA LEU A 35 -11.98 -21.65 20.34
C LEU A 35 -12.65 -21.62 21.69
N ILE A 36 -13.76 -20.90 21.83
CA ILE A 36 -14.64 -20.92 22.99
C ILE A 36 -15.80 -21.85 22.70
N LYS A 37 -16.01 -22.88 23.52
CA LYS A 37 -17.25 -23.67 23.51
C LYS A 37 -18.25 -23.02 24.45
N ASN A 38 -19.07 -22.13 23.90
CA ASN A 38 -19.99 -21.30 24.65
C ASN A 38 -21.05 -22.17 25.37
N GLY A 39 -21.14 -22.07 26.69
CA GLY A 39 -22.07 -22.85 27.50
C GLY A 39 -21.53 -24.16 28.02
N GLY A 40 -20.45 -24.74 27.48
CA GLY A 40 -19.81 -25.96 28.00
C GLY A 40 -19.27 -26.88 26.91
N ASP A 41 -18.66 -28.00 27.35
CA ASP A 41 -17.99 -28.95 26.45
C ASP A 41 -18.96 -29.96 25.79
N GLU A 42 -19.94 -30.47 26.57
CA GLU A 42 -20.79 -31.57 26.13
C GLU A 42 -21.86 -31.10 25.14
N ASN A 43 -22.40 -29.90 25.35
CA ASN A 43 -23.44 -29.35 24.47
C ASN A 43 -23.26 -27.83 24.33
N PRO A 44 -22.26 -27.37 23.57
CA PRO A 44 -22.03 -25.95 23.39
C PRO A 44 -23.18 -25.33 22.60
N LEU A 45 -23.65 -24.16 23.07
CA LEU A 45 -24.65 -23.37 22.33
C LEU A 45 -24.11 -22.94 20.97
N ASN A 46 -22.83 -22.59 20.90
CA ASN A 46 -22.08 -22.30 19.69
C ASN A 46 -20.56 -22.40 19.95
N GLN A 47 -19.80 -22.43 18.86
CA GLN A 47 -18.35 -22.43 18.89
C GLN A 47 -17.85 -21.09 18.37
N ILE A 48 -17.17 -20.33 19.23
CA ILE A 48 -16.74 -18.98 18.91
C ILE A 48 -15.23 -18.99 18.68
N LEU A 49 -14.80 -18.64 17.48
CA LEU A 49 -13.40 -18.36 17.17
C LEU A 49 -13.04 -16.97 17.70
N GLY A 50 -11.90 -16.84 18.33
CA GLY A 50 -11.39 -15.57 18.86
C GLY A 50 -9.87 -15.48 18.80
N VAL A 51 -9.35 -14.28 19.06
CA VAL A 51 -7.92 -14.01 19.18
C VAL A 51 -7.58 -13.49 20.57
N LEU A 52 -6.48 -13.95 21.13
CA LEU A 52 -5.96 -13.50 22.43
C LEU A 52 -5.26 -12.16 22.29
N ARG A 53 -5.61 -11.21 23.16
CA ARG A 53 -4.97 -9.88 23.24
C ARG A 53 -4.94 -9.37 24.67
N GLY A 54 -4.14 -8.37 24.96
CA GLY A 54 -4.13 -7.68 26.24
C GLY A 54 -3.92 -8.61 27.43
N GLY A 55 -2.80 -9.31 27.48
CA GLY A 55 -2.42 -10.15 28.61
C GLY A 55 -2.29 -9.34 29.90
N LEU A 56 -2.71 -9.93 31.03
CA LEU A 56 -2.68 -9.30 32.34
C LEU A 56 -2.32 -10.33 33.41
N GLY A 57 -1.23 -10.08 34.13
CA GLY A 57 -0.90 -10.75 35.36
C GLY A 57 -1.38 -9.96 36.58
N LYS A 58 -2.01 -10.61 37.54
CA LYS A 58 -2.50 -10.00 38.76
C LYS A 58 -2.10 -10.83 39.98
N ASN A 59 -1.63 -10.15 41.02
CA ASN A 59 -1.50 -10.69 42.36
C ASN A 59 -2.05 -9.64 43.35
N GLU A 60 -3.09 -9.96 44.06
CA GLU A 60 -3.75 -9.03 44.99
C GLU A 60 -2.81 -8.51 46.09
N PHE A 61 -1.83 -9.31 46.50
CA PHE A 61 -0.88 -8.94 47.55
C PHE A 61 0.24 -8.03 47.05
N LEU A 62 0.45 -7.91 45.74
CA LEU A 62 1.51 -7.11 45.14
C LEU A 62 1.01 -5.75 44.58
N SER A 63 -0.15 -5.30 45.02
CA SER A 63 -0.66 -3.99 44.59
C SER A 63 0.28 -2.84 45.02
N PRO A 64 0.86 -2.05 44.09
CA PRO A 64 1.81 -0.99 44.45
C PRO A 64 1.14 0.17 45.20
N THR A 65 -0.19 0.27 45.14
CA THR A 65 -0.98 1.33 45.79
C THR A 65 -1.46 0.98 47.19
N SER A 66 -1.20 -0.24 47.66
CA SER A 66 -1.61 -0.65 48.99
C SER A 66 -0.42 -1.25 49.79
N TYR A 67 -0.35 -0.87 51.06
CA TYR A 67 0.63 -1.43 51.97
C TYR A 67 0.15 -2.84 52.43
N ARG A 68 0.56 -3.86 51.67
CA ARG A 68 0.27 -5.28 51.97
C ARG A 68 1.51 -5.99 52.52
N PRO A 69 1.34 -7.06 53.32
CA PRO A 69 2.47 -7.80 53.88
C PRO A 69 3.46 -8.29 52.83
N ASP A 70 2.98 -8.78 51.68
CA ASP A 70 3.85 -9.27 50.60
C ASP A 70 4.64 -8.17 49.94
N VAL A 71 4.06 -6.94 49.79
CA VAL A 71 4.79 -5.75 49.33
C VAL A 71 5.90 -5.36 50.27
N ALA A 72 5.63 -5.40 51.59
CA ALA A 72 6.66 -5.12 52.60
C ALA A 72 7.76 -6.16 52.53
N TYR A 73 7.42 -7.44 52.46
CA TYR A 73 8.36 -8.57 52.39
C TYR A 73 9.27 -8.47 51.15
N MET A 74 8.69 -8.19 50.00
CA MET A 74 9.42 -8.00 48.73
C MET A 74 10.39 -6.82 48.78
N ARG A 75 10.04 -5.71 49.48
CA ARG A 75 10.94 -4.55 49.65
C ARG A 75 12.23 -4.90 50.40
N TYR A 76 12.25 -5.94 51.19
CA TYR A 76 13.43 -6.46 51.90
C TYR A 76 14.09 -7.63 51.17
N GLY A 77 13.76 -7.85 49.88
CA GLY A 77 14.35 -8.91 49.05
C GLY A 77 13.77 -10.31 49.27
N GLY A 78 12.65 -10.43 49.99
CA GLY A 78 11.93 -11.71 50.14
C GLY A 78 11.10 -12.05 48.91
N GLU A 79 10.81 -13.32 48.70
CA GLU A 79 9.96 -13.83 47.65
C GLU A 79 8.50 -13.80 48.09
N PRO A 80 7.61 -13.02 47.41
CA PRO A 80 6.20 -12.95 47.81
C PRO A 80 5.46 -14.23 47.46
N SER A 81 4.29 -14.42 48.08
CA SER A 81 3.45 -15.59 47.84
C SER A 81 2.82 -15.55 46.43
N GLY A 82 3.04 -16.61 45.65
CA GLY A 82 2.37 -16.83 44.35
C GLY A 82 0.95 -17.43 44.47
N ALA A 83 0.42 -17.60 45.69
CA ALA A 83 -0.83 -18.35 45.93
C ALA A 83 -2.07 -17.69 45.30
N ARG A 84 -2.04 -16.38 45.03
CA ARG A 84 -3.14 -15.61 44.42
C ARG A 84 -2.78 -14.94 43.10
N GLU A 85 -1.83 -15.51 42.40
CA GLU A 85 -1.50 -15.06 41.06
C GLU A 85 -2.55 -15.56 40.07
N VAL A 86 -3.03 -14.65 39.24
CA VAL A 86 -3.99 -14.91 38.16
C VAL A 86 -3.47 -14.29 36.88
N TYR A 87 -3.34 -15.10 35.86
CA TYR A 87 -2.95 -14.69 34.52
C TYR A 87 -4.15 -14.81 33.61
N SER A 88 -4.35 -13.80 32.74
CA SER A 88 -5.51 -13.75 31.89
C SER A 88 -5.20 -13.03 30.57
N PHE A 89 -5.95 -13.38 29.53
CA PHE A 89 -5.95 -12.66 28.25
C PHE A 89 -7.36 -12.19 27.90
N SER A 90 -7.45 -11.02 27.29
CA SER A 90 -8.67 -10.60 26.60
C SER A 90 -8.84 -11.45 25.34
N ILE A 91 -10.07 -11.84 25.05
CA ILE A 91 -10.44 -12.50 23.79
C ILE A 91 -11.27 -11.54 22.98
N LYS A 92 -10.86 -11.30 21.74
CA LYS A 92 -11.68 -10.61 20.74
C LYS A 92 -12.32 -11.66 19.85
N PRO A 93 -13.66 -11.85 19.92
CA PRO A 93 -14.36 -12.79 19.07
C PRO A 93 -14.22 -12.41 17.60
N ILE A 94 -13.86 -13.37 16.78
CA ILE A 94 -13.85 -13.28 15.30
C ILE A 94 -15.25 -13.59 14.78
N GLY A 95 -15.87 -14.64 15.32
CA GLY A 95 -17.21 -15.03 14.95
C GLY A 95 -17.55 -16.44 15.41
N VAL A 96 -18.77 -16.87 15.12
CA VAL A 96 -19.26 -18.24 15.35
C VAL A 96 -18.95 -19.08 14.11
N ILE A 97 -18.39 -20.26 14.31
CA ILE A 97 -18.17 -21.24 13.25
C ILE A 97 -19.49 -21.98 13.02
N THR A 98 -20.00 -21.89 11.79
CA THR A 98 -21.21 -22.58 11.33
C THR A 98 -20.88 -23.52 10.16
N GLY A 99 -21.86 -24.31 9.71
CA GLY A 99 -21.71 -25.14 8.51
C GLY A 99 -21.46 -24.33 7.23
N ASP A 100 -21.88 -23.06 7.20
CA ASP A 100 -21.77 -22.15 6.06
C ASP A 100 -20.54 -21.19 6.14
N GLY A 101 -19.74 -21.31 7.18
CA GLY A 101 -18.55 -20.50 7.39
C GLY A 101 -18.54 -19.74 8.72
N LEU A 102 -18.13 -18.50 8.71
CA LEU A 102 -18.03 -17.65 9.89
C LEU A 102 -19.17 -16.63 9.92
N GLU A 103 -19.91 -16.61 11.01
CA GLU A 103 -20.98 -15.65 11.25
C GLU A 103 -20.68 -14.74 12.46
N PRO A 104 -21.22 -13.51 12.52
CA PRO A 104 -21.09 -12.64 13.70
C PRO A 104 -21.62 -13.32 14.97
N ASN A 105 -20.88 -13.23 16.06
CA ASN A 105 -21.42 -13.67 17.35
C ASN A 105 -22.39 -12.63 17.90
N LEU A 106 -23.65 -13.01 18.04
CA LEU A 106 -24.72 -12.18 18.61
C LEU A 106 -25.15 -12.67 20.01
N ALA A 107 -24.61 -13.80 20.48
CA ALA A 107 -24.93 -14.37 21.79
C ALA A 107 -23.92 -13.92 22.83
N ILE A 108 -24.38 -13.71 24.07
CA ILE A 108 -23.49 -13.44 25.20
C ILE A 108 -22.55 -14.64 25.39
N ILE A 109 -21.27 -14.39 25.50
CA ILE A 109 -20.26 -15.39 25.84
C ILE A 109 -20.42 -15.70 27.34
N GLN A 110 -20.83 -16.91 27.66
CA GLN A 110 -21.14 -17.25 29.03
C GLN A 110 -19.84 -17.39 29.88
N PRO A 111 -19.82 -16.80 31.08
CA PRO A 111 -18.78 -17.10 32.05
C PRO A 111 -18.63 -18.63 32.27
N ARG A 112 -17.44 -19.07 32.62
CA ARG A 112 -17.07 -20.49 32.81
C ARG A 112 -16.99 -21.32 31.53
N SER A 113 -17.36 -20.81 30.36
CA SER A 113 -17.17 -21.49 29.07
C SER A 113 -15.71 -21.86 28.87
N PRO A 114 -15.41 -23.10 28.47
CA PRO A 114 -14.05 -23.57 28.27
C PRO A 114 -13.44 -22.90 27.02
N VAL A 115 -12.15 -22.59 27.11
CA VAL A 115 -11.36 -21.95 26.05
C VAL A 115 -10.21 -22.87 25.67
N TYR A 116 -10.09 -23.12 24.39
CA TYR A 116 -9.06 -23.98 23.80
C TYR A 116 -8.15 -23.17 22.88
N LEU A 117 -6.85 -23.32 23.07
CA LEU A 117 -5.85 -22.85 22.14
C LEU A 117 -5.86 -23.76 20.90
N LEU A 118 -5.89 -23.16 19.73
CA LEU A 118 -5.75 -23.89 18.47
C LEU A 118 -4.26 -24.19 18.22
N GLU A 119 -3.97 -25.45 17.94
CA GLU A 119 -2.63 -25.96 17.63
C GLU A 119 -2.48 -26.12 16.11
N GLU A 120 -1.30 -26.48 15.61
CA GLU A 120 -0.98 -26.47 14.17
C GLU A 120 -1.97 -27.31 13.33
N GLU A 121 -2.51 -28.39 13.88
CA GLU A 121 -3.47 -29.28 13.20
C GLU A 121 -4.89 -28.69 13.13
N ASP A 122 -5.18 -27.68 13.96
CA ASP A 122 -6.52 -27.12 14.13
C ASP A 122 -6.79 -25.92 13.24
N ASN A 123 -6.24 -25.85 12.03
CA ASN A 123 -6.35 -24.70 11.15
C ASN A 123 -7.81 -24.26 10.91
N PRO A 124 -8.25 -23.13 11.48
CA PRO A 124 -9.65 -22.71 11.40
C PRO A 124 -10.00 -22.11 10.02
N PHE A 125 -9.00 -21.68 9.25
CA PHE A 125 -9.24 -20.96 8.00
C PHE A 125 -9.93 -21.80 6.93
N GLN A 126 -9.79 -23.13 6.99
CA GLN A 126 -10.51 -24.03 6.09
C GLN A 126 -12.01 -24.13 6.42
N LEU A 127 -12.39 -23.84 7.66
CA LEU A 127 -13.77 -23.93 8.14
C LEU A 127 -14.55 -22.62 7.95
N ILE A 128 -13.83 -21.49 7.95
CA ILE A 128 -14.46 -20.15 7.97
C ILE A 128 -14.61 -19.51 6.59
N VAL A 129 -14.18 -20.18 5.52
CA VAL A 129 -14.23 -19.62 4.16
C VAL A 129 -14.96 -20.54 3.18
N LYS A 130 -15.71 -19.94 2.27
CA LYS A 130 -16.32 -20.65 1.14
C LYS A 130 -15.25 -20.91 0.08
N LYS A 131 -15.03 -22.17 -0.30
CA LYS A 131 -13.91 -22.61 -1.17
C LYS A 131 -13.85 -21.86 -2.51
N ASP A 132 -14.97 -21.51 -3.08
CA ASP A 132 -15.04 -20.89 -4.42
C ASP A 132 -14.79 -19.37 -4.43
N GLU A 133 -14.81 -18.72 -3.26
CA GLU A 133 -14.73 -17.27 -3.12
C GLU A 133 -13.36 -16.78 -2.67
N VAL A 134 -12.47 -17.67 -2.27
CA VAL A 134 -11.18 -17.32 -1.68
C VAL A 134 -9.99 -17.72 -2.53
N LEU A 135 -8.93 -16.93 -2.41
CA LEU A 135 -7.58 -17.28 -2.81
C LEU A 135 -6.73 -17.44 -1.56
N TRP A 136 -5.75 -18.32 -1.64
CA TRP A 136 -4.80 -18.52 -0.57
C TRP A 136 -3.55 -17.68 -0.82
N MET A 137 -3.32 -16.73 0.07
CA MET A 137 -2.13 -15.89 0.08
C MET A 137 -0.94 -16.72 0.61
N ASP A 138 0.26 -16.51 0.07
CA ASP A 138 1.47 -17.19 0.55
C ASP A 138 2.08 -16.52 1.79
N ALA A 139 1.19 -15.97 2.63
CA ALA A 139 1.45 -15.51 3.98
C ALA A 139 0.73 -16.42 4.98
N PHE A 140 1.20 -16.41 6.21
CA PHE A 140 0.78 -17.34 7.26
C PHE A 140 0.29 -16.57 8.49
N MET A 141 -0.58 -17.16 9.28
CA MET A 141 -0.89 -16.64 10.61
C MET A 141 0.38 -16.67 11.48
N GLU A 142 0.66 -15.59 12.19
CA GLU A 142 1.82 -15.54 13.09
C GLU A 142 1.78 -16.69 14.10
N GLY A 143 2.89 -17.41 14.24
CA GLY A 143 3.02 -18.58 15.09
C GLY A 143 2.60 -19.92 14.46
N HIS A 144 2.03 -19.93 13.25
CA HIS A 144 1.56 -21.12 12.54
C HIS A 144 2.10 -21.20 11.13
N GLU A 145 3.05 -22.07 10.87
CA GLU A 145 3.77 -22.15 9.59
C GLU A 145 2.96 -22.77 8.44
N SER A 146 1.90 -23.53 8.75
CA SER A 146 1.04 -24.17 7.74
C SER A 146 -0.27 -23.40 7.50
N TRP A 147 -0.61 -22.43 8.33
CA TRP A 147 -1.88 -21.71 8.25
C TRP A 147 -1.80 -20.57 7.25
N LYS A 148 -1.90 -20.91 5.97
CA LYS A 148 -2.03 -19.90 4.91
C LYS A 148 -3.27 -19.04 5.14
N ILE A 149 -3.15 -17.77 4.80
CA ILE A 149 -4.22 -16.79 4.97
C ILE A 149 -5.13 -16.80 3.74
N PRO A 150 -6.44 -17.04 3.92
CA PRO A 150 -7.41 -16.87 2.83
C PRO A 150 -7.69 -15.40 2.59
N VAL A 151 -7.96 -15.06 1.33
CA VAL A 151 -8.28 -13.71 0.87
C VAL A 151 -9.55 -13.75 0.06
N ASN A 152 -10.50 -12.90 0.38
CA ASN A 152 -11.70 -12.76 -0.43
C ASN A 152 -11.39 -12.03 -1.74
N LYS A 153 -11.35 -12.78 -2.86
CA LYS A 153 -10.95 -12.29 -4.18
C LYS A 153 -11.86 -11.21 -4.76
N PHE A 154 -13.13 -11.16 -4.34
CA PHE A 154 -14.08 -10.17 -4.83
C PHE A 154 -13.75 -8.75 -4.38
N PHE A 155 -13.00 -8.61 -3.29
CA PHE A 155 -12.59 -7.31 -2.76
C PHE A 155 -11.22 -6.84 -3.24
N ILE A 156 -10.55 -7.56 -4.15
CA ILE A 156 -9.28 -7.08 -4.75
C ILE A 156 -9.44 -5.68 -5.37
N PRO A 157 -10.49 -5.36 -6.16
CA PRO A 157 -10.64 -4.03 -6.75
C PRO A 157 -11.05 -2.93 -5.76
N TYR A 158 -11.14 -3.23 -4.45
CA TYR A 158 -11.47 -2.25 -3.41
C TYR A 158 -10.23 -1.56 -2.81
N HIS A 159 -9.11 -1.70 -3.46
CA HIS A 159 -7.84 -1.03 -3.20
C HIS A 159 -7.17 -1.40 -1.88
N VAL A 160 -5.84 -1.30 -1.88
CA VAL A 160 -4.98 -1.78 -0.80
C VAL A 160 -3.99 -0.70 -0.36
N GLY A 161 -3.83 -0.53 0.95
CA GLY A 161 -2.77 0.26 1.55
C GLY A 161 -1.75 -0.63 2.27
N VAL A 162 -0.47 -0.43 2.00
CA VAL A 162 0.64 -1.12 2.68
C VAL A 162 1.49 -0.08 3.39
N TYR A 163 1.51 -0.12 4.71
CA TYR A 163 2.17 0.88 5.53
C TYR A 163 3.26 0.28 6.41
N GLY A 164 4.33 1.02 6.62
CA GLY A 164 5.39 0.62 7.54
C GLY A 164 6.67 1.40 7.34
N SER A 165 7.46 1.56 8.38
CA SER A 165 8.75 2.24 8.33
C SER A 165 9.74 1.52 7.39
N THR A 166 10.82 2.20 7.03
CA THR A 166 11.92 1.59 6.28
C THR A 166 12.42 0.33 6.99
N GLY A 167 12.65 -0.74 6.22
CA GLY A 167 13.06 -2.03 6.75
C GLY A 167 11.96 -2.86 7.41
N SER A 168 10.67 -2.45 7.35
CA SER A 168 9.55 -3.26 7.83
C SER A 168 9.21 -4.45 6.92
N GLY A 169 9.72 -4.45 5.67
CA GLY A 169 9.52 -5.52 4.70
C GLY A 169 8.41 -5.27 3.67
N LYS A 170 7.94 -4.03 3.47
CA LYS A 170 6.86 -3.68 2.54
C LYS A 170 7.12 -4.12 1.10
N SER A 171 8.27 -3.73 0.52
CA SER A 171 8.62 -4.07 -0.86
C SER A 171 8.74 -5.58 -1.05
N TRP A 172 9.29 -6.30 -0.05
CA TRP A 172 9.35 -7.76 -0.04
C TRP A 172 7.95 -8.38 0.03
N PHE A 173 7.09 -7.89 0.95
CA PHE A 173 5.70 -8.33 1.07
C PHE A 173 4.94 -8.14 -0.24
N THR A 174 5.09 -6.98 -0.87
CA THR A 174 4.43 -6.71 -2.15
C THR A 174 4.93 -7.63 -3.24
N ARG A 175 6.25 -7.82 -3.38
CA ARG A 175 6.86 -8.70 -4.40
C ARG A 175 6.47 -10.16 -4.26
N PHE A 176 6.51 -10.70 -3.04
CA PHE A 176 6.35 -12.13 -2.83
C PHE A 176 4.92 -12.54 -2.48
N ILE A 177 4.10 -11.61 -2.01
CA ILE A 177 2.76 -11.92 -1.53
C ILE A 177 1.69 -11.27 -2.39
N LEU A 178 1.67 -9.94 -2.52
CA LEU A 178 0.57 -9.25 -3.20
C LEU A 178 0.61 -9.40 -4.71
N ILE A 179 1.76 -9.22 -5.36
CA ILE A 179 1.88 -9.38 -6.82
C ILE A 179 1.50 -10.80 -7.26
N PRO A 180 2.05 -11.88 -6.67
CA PRO A 180 1.60 -13.23 -6.99
C PRO A 180 0.11 -13.49 -6.71
N LEU A 181 -0.44 -12.89 -5.64
CA LEU A 181 -1.86 -12.99 -5.32
C LEU A 181 -2.73 -12.38 -6.43
N TYR A 182 -2.38 -11.19 -6.92
CA TYR A 182 -3.10 -10.52 -8.00
C TYR A 182 -3.05 -11.31 -9.31
N ILE A 183 -1.87 -11.85 -9.66
CA ILE A 183 -1.72 -12.71 -10.84
C ILE A 183 -2.57 -13.98 -10.71
N LYS A 184 -2.56 -14.65 -9.56
CA LYS A 184 -3.44 -15.80 -9.25
C LYS A 184 -4.92 -15.45 -9.36
N ALA A 185 -5.30 -14.20 -9.06
CA ALA A 185 -6.66 -13.69 -9.20
C ALA A 185 -7.04 -13.33 -10.65
N GLY A 186 -6.11 -13.45 -11.60
CA GLY A 186 -6.31 -13.12 -13.01
C GLY A 186 -6.15 -11.64 -13.34
N TYR A 187 -5.49 -10.87 -12.46
CA TYR A 187 -5.11 -9.49 -12.75
C TYR A 187 -3.73 -9.44 -13.44
N ARG A 188 -3.58 -8.48 -14.34
CA ARG A 188 -2.27 -8.02 -14.82
C ARG A 188 -1.73 -6.99 -13.85
N VAL A 189 -0.45 -7.04 -13.56
CA VAL A 189 0.16 -6.16 -12.55
C VAL A 189 1.06 -5.13 -13.22
N LEU A 190 0.78 -3.86 -12.98
CA LEU A 190 1.64 -2.74 -13.38
C LEU A 190 2.25 -2.13 -12.13
N VAL A 191 3.58 -2.17 -12.02
CA VAL A 191 4.32 -1.60 -10.89
C VAL A 191 4.99 -0.30 -11.31
N LEU A 192 4.78 0.75 -10.56
CA LEU A 192 5.49 2.01 -10.65
C LEU A 192 6.60 2.03 -9.60
N ASP A 193 7.82 1.66 -9.98
CA ASP A 193 8.98 1.64 -9.11
C ASP A 193 9.62 3.03 -9.03
N TRP A 194 9.16 3.82 -8.06
CA TRP A 194 9.58 5.22 -7.92
C TRP A 194 11.08 5.40 -7.79
N SER A 195 11.74 4.51 -7.07
CA SER A 195 13.19 4.55 -6.83
C SER A 195 14.01 3.83 -7.89
N GLY A 196 13.41 2.90 -8.63
CA GLY A 196 14.10 1.98 -9.55
C GLY A 196 14.92 0.91 -8.83
N THR A 197 14.79 0.78 -7.52
CA THR A 197 15.66 -0.10 -6.72
C THR A 197 14.95 -1.28 -6.09
N ASP A 198 13.63 -1.20 -5.93
CA ASP A 198 12.86 -2.18 -5.19
C ASP A 198 12.25 -3.29 -6.06
N TYR A 199 11.88 -2.99 -7.30
CA TYR A 199 11.18 -3.94 -8.18
C TYR A 199 11.93 -4.19 -9.48
N ALA A 200 12.41 -3.15 -10.15
CA ALA A 200 13.07 -3.26 -11.45
C ALA A 200 14.27 -4.23 -11.45
N PRO A 201 15.21 -4.16 -10.50
CA PRO A 201 16.34 -5.09 -10.47
C PRO A 201 15.91 -6.54 -10.22
N TYR A 202 14.83 -6.73 -9.46
CA TYR A 202 14.35 -8.07 -9.11
C TYR A 202 13.66 -8.76 -10.29
N TYR A 203 12.88 -8.02 -11.08
CA TYR A 203 12.10 -8.57 -12.20
C TYR A 203 12.79 -8.51 -13.54
N GLY A 204 13.95 -7.86 -13.65
CA GLY A 204 14.67 -7.69 -14.91
C GLY A 204 15.09 -8.99 -15.62
N SER A 205 15.19 -10.10 -14.89
CA SER A 205 15.51 -11.43 -15.45
C SER A 205 14.33 -12.41 -15.46
N ALA A 206 13.14 -11.99 -15.01
CA ALA A 206 11.97 -12.87 -14.91
C ALA A 206 11.28 -13.03 -16.28
N SER A 207 11.03 -14.26 -16.71
CA SER A 207 10.48 -14.57 -18.05
C SER A 207 9.04 -14.07 -18.27
N ASN A 208 8.24 -13.97 -17.21
CA ASN A 208 6.84 -13.52 -17.24
C ASN A 208 6.67 -12.04 -16.90
N ALA A 209 7.76 -11.31 -16.67
CA ALA A 209 7.79 -9.90 -16.39
C ALA A 209 8.53 -9.13 -17.49
N GLU A 210 8.25 -7.83 -17.58
CA GLU A 210 8.98 -6.88 -18.40
C GLU A 210 9.32 -5.65 -17.58
N VAL A 211 10.54 -5.15 -17.68
CA VAL A 211 10.97 -3.90 -17.06
C VAL A 211 11.21 -2.89 -18.17
N ILE A 212 10.58 -1.72 -18.05
CA ILE A 212 10.66 -0.62 -19.01
C ILE A 212 11.16 0.61 -18.26
N SER A 213 12.17 1.29 -18.78
CA SER A 213 12.59 2.57 -18.22
C SER A 213 11.54 3.65 -18.49
N LEU A 214 11.33 4.55 -17.54
CA LEU A 214 10.47 5.72 -17.75
C LEU A 214 10.96 6.59 -18.92
N THR A 215 12.27 6.65 -19.17
CA THR A 215 12.85 7.39 -20.28
C THR A 215 12.48 6.84 -21.65
N ASP A 216 12.06 5.57 -21.74
CA ASP A 216 11.59 4.96 -22.97
C ASP A 216 10.11 5.29 -23.27
N ILE A 217 9.38 5.85 -22.28
CA ILE A 217 7.94 6.09 -22.39
C ILE A 217 7.71 7.56 -22.73
N THR A 218 6.91 7.81 -23.77
CA THR A 218 6.46 9.15 -24.09
C THR A 218 5.32 9.61 -23.18
N LEU A 219 5.31 10.91 -22.89
CA LEU A 219 4.21 11.56 -22.16
C LEU A 219 3.16 12.07 -23.16
N ASP A 220 1.94 12.33 -22.69
CA ASP A 220 0.97 13.10 -23.48
C ASP A 220 1.43 14.57 -23.65
N GLU A 221 0.91 15.24 -24.66
CA GLU A 221 1.31 16.61 -25.02
C GLU A 221 1.09 17.60 -23.87
N ASP A 222 -0.01 17.48 -23.10
CA ASP A 222 -0.28 18.31 -21.91
C ASP A 222 0.78 18.11 -20.82
N SER A 223 1.18 16.87 -20.59
CA SER A 223 2.22 16.53 -19.61
C SER A 223 3.59 17.01 -20.05
N ILE A 224 3.91 16.92 -21.35
CA ILE A 224 5.13 17.48 -21.94
C ILE A 224 5.16 18.99 -21.77
N LEU A 225 4.05 19.68 -22.09
CA LEU A 225 3.94 21.13 -21.90
C LEU A 225 4.09 21.54 -20.44
N SER A 226 3.47 20.81 -19.52
CA SER A 226 3.62 21.05 -18.08
C SER A 226 5.07 20.90 -17.62
N TYR A 227 5.75 19.85 -18.09
CA TYR A 227 7.17 19.63 -17.82
C TYR A 227 8.05 20.78 -18.37
N LEU A 228 7.87 21.15 -19.66
CA LEU A 228 8.61 22.22 -20.29
C LEU A 228 8.36 23.58 -19.63
N LYS A 229 7.13 23.84 -19.18
CA LYS A 229 6.75 25.04 -18.44
C LYS A 229 7.58 25.17 -17.14
N ASP A 230 7.70 24.11 -16.39
CA ASP A 230 8.50 24.09 -15.15
C ASP A 230 9.99 24.35 -15.48
N LYS A 231 10.57 23.60 -16.43
CA LYS A 231 11.97 23.73 -16.83
C LYS A 231 12.34 25.10 -17.39
N THR A 232 11.41 25.76 -18.07
CA THR A 232 11.61 27.09 -18.68
C THR A 232 11.26 28.24 -17.73
N ASN A 233 10.80 27.95 -16.52
CA ASN A 233 10.24 28.91 -15.58
C ASN A 233 9.11 29.71 -16.20
N ASP A 234 8.01 28.99 -16.51
CA ASP A 234 6.79 29.52 -17.14
C ASP A 234 7.06 30.21 -18.49
N PHE A 235 7.83 29.54 -19.36
CA PHE A 235 8.22 30.01 -20.72
C PHE A 235 8.79 31.42 -20.71
N GLY A 236 9.55 31.73 -19.67
CA GLY A 236 10.19 33.05 -19.50
C GLY A 236 9.22 34.20 -19.25
N GLY A 237 7.96 33.92 -18.87
CA GLY A 237 6.91 34.90 -18.58
C GLY A 237 6.42 35.66 -19.83
N ASN A 238 6.27 34.98 -20.98
CA ASN A 238 5.82 35.59 -22.22
C ASN A 238 4.90 34.65 -23.02
N ASP A 239 3.69 35.10 -23.32
CA ASP A 239 2.66 34.29 -24.00
C ASP A 239 3.09 33.88 -25.44
N ASN A 240 3.75 34.70 -26.21
CA ASN A 240 4.21 34.31 -27.53
C ASN A 240 5.28 33.20 -27.50
N VAL A 241 6.11 33.18 -26.46
CA VAL A 241 7.07 32.10 -26.28
C VAL A 241 6.33 30.84 -25.87
N LYS A 242 5.34 30.96 -24.99
CA LYS A 242 4.47 29.84 -24.62
C LYS A 242 3.78 29.25 -25.85
N ASP A 243 3.10 30.05 -26.65
CA ASP A 243 2.41 29.61 -27.88
C ASP A 243 3.37 28.91 -28.85
N ALA A 244 4.64 29.35 -28.89
CA ALA A 244 5.66 28.71 -29.70
C ALA A 244 6.04 27.33 -29.20
N PHE A 245 6.10 27.14 -27.88
CA PHE A 245 6.31 25.82 -27.28
C PHE A 245 5.09 24.93 -27.47
N ASP A 246 3.87 25.42 -27.23
CA ASP A 246 2.62 24.71 -27.46
C ASP A 246 2.55 24.18 -28.90
N SER A 247 2.76 25.03 -29.90
CA SER A 247 2.75 24.60 -31.29
C SER A 247 3.90 23.66 -31.69
N PHE A 248 5.01 23.68 -30.95
CA PHE A 248 6.08 22.71 -31.17
C PHE A 248 5.74 21.34 -30.58
N VAL A 249 5.05 21.27 -29.43
CA VAL A 249 4.69 20.00 -28.79
C VAL A 249 3.62 19.25 -29.58
N GLU A 250 2.78 19.93 -30.35
CA GLU A 250 1.86 19.26 -31.28
C GLU A 250 2.62 18.27 -32.18
N GLY A 251 2.25 17.01 -32.18
CA GLY A 251 2.93 15.95 -32.93
C GLY A 251 4.33 15.61 -32.36
N TRP A 252 4.50 15.65 -31.06
CA TRP A 252 5.77 15.42 -30.37
C TRP A 252 6.49 14.14 -30.77
N LEU A 253 5.77 13.02 -30.81
CA LEU A 253 6.34 11.71 -31.18
C LEU A 253 7.02 11.73 -32.55
N GLU A 254 6.41 12.38 -33.54
CA GLU A 254 6.98 12.47 -34.87
C GLU A 254 8.27 13.30 -34.87
N LYS A 255 8.32 14.36 -34.04
CA LYS A 255 9.51 15.23 -33.93
C LYS A 255 10.65 14.51 -33.19
N VAL A 256 10.33 13.76 -32.15
CA VAL A 256 11.32 12.91 -31.44
C VAL A 256 11.85 11.84 -32.40
N GLY A 257 10.98 11.14 -33.12
CA GLY A 257 11.39 10.13 -34.10
C GLY A 257 12.34 10.73 -35.17
N LYS A 258 12.00 11.88 -35.74
CA LYS A 258 12.89 12.58 -36.70
C LYS A 258 14.24 12.95 -36.07
N ALA A 259 14.23 13.48 -34.84
CA ALA A 259 15.46 13.86 -34.16
C ALA A 259 16.39 12.66 -33.92
N LEU A 260 15.80 11.48 -33.56
CA LEU A 260 16.56 10.23 -33.40
C LEU A 260 17.15 9.77 -34.75
N ASP A 261 16.37 9.78 -35.83
CA ASP A 261 16.83 9.39 -37.16
C ASP A 261 17.97 10.30 -37.67
N GLU A 262 17.81 11.63 -37.51
CA GLU A 262 18.85 12.62 -37.88
C GLU A 262 20.11 12.43 -37.02
N ALA A 263 19.95 12.19 -35.70
CA ALA A 263 21.05 11.96 -34.80
C ALA A 263 21.85 10.72 -35.21
N MET A 264 21.16 9.61 -35.53
CA MET A 264 21.81 8.37 -36.02
C MET A 264 22.55 8.61 -37.34
N ALA A 265 21.97 9.35 -38.27
CA ALA A 265 22.58 9.64 -39.58
C ALA A 265 23.82 10.52 -39.46
N GLU A 266 23.83 11.46 -38.54
CA GLU A 266 24.89 12.48 -38.41
C GLU A 266 25.88 12.19 -37.27
N GLY A 267 25.64 11.16 -36.47
CA GLY A 267 26.47 10.81 -35.28
C GLY A 267 26.43 11.90 -34.20
N LYS A 268 25.26 12.53 -34.02
CA LYS A 268 25.02 13.57 -33.00
C LYS A 268 24.20 13.03 -31.86
N ASP A 269 24.15 13.76 -30.73
CA ASP A 269 23.30 13.46 -29.61
C ASP A 269 21.84 13.82 -29.95
N PRO A 270 20.87 12.90 -29.80
CA PRO A 270 19.45 13.14 -30.14
C PRO A 270 18.84 14.34 -29.43
N GLU A 271 19.14 14.53 -28.13
CA GLU A 271 18.68 15.64 -27.32
C GLU A 271 19.10 16.98 -27.91
N LYS A 272 20.32 17.02 -28.46
CA LYS A 272 20.85 18.23 -29.08
C LYS A 272 20.16 18.55 -30.41
N VAL A 273 19.86 17.51 -31.19
CA VAL A 273 19.09 17.68 -32.45
C VAL A 273 17.70 18.20 -32.15
N LEU A 274 16.97 17.58 -31.20
CA LEU A 274 15.64 18.02 -30.82
C LEU A 274 15.63 19.40 -30.20
N TYR A 275 16.63 19.72 -29.38
CA TYR A 275 16.81 21.08 -28.82
C TYR A 275 17.01 22.14 -29.89
N ASP A 276 17.82 21.86 -30.88
CA ASP A 276 18.06 22.81 -32.01
C ASP A 276 16.80 22.96 -32.85
N LEU A 277 16.03 21.89 -33.10
CA LEU A 277 14.73 21.97 -33.76
C LEU A 277 13.74 22.87 -32.99
N LEU A 278 13.61 22.63 -31.67
CA LEU A 278 12.75 23.45 -30.80
C LEU A 278 13.18 24.91 -30.79
N LYS A 279 14.46 25.18 -30.61
CA LYS A 279 15.00 26.54 -30.60
C LYS A 279 14.79 27.28 -31.90
N ASN A 280 14.99 26.59 -33.02
CA ASN A 280 14.75 27.15 -34.35
C ASN A 280 13.26 27.45 -34.58
N HIS A 281 12.36 26.56 -34.14
CA HIS A 281 10.92 26.79 -34.22
C HIS A 281 10.51 28.03 -33.41
N VAL A 282 10.93 28.10 -32.11
CA VAL A 282 10.62 29.25 -31.25
C VAL A 282 11.16 30.56 -31.86
N ASN A 283 12.38 30.59 -32.38
CA ASN A 283 12.93 31.76 -33.03
C ASN A 283 12.12 32.17 -34.28
N LYS A 284 11.71 31.21 -35.10
CA LYS A 284 10.90 31.44 -36.29
C LYS A 284 9.53 32.03 -35.94
N VAL A 285 8.87 31.52 -34.89
CA VAL A 285 7.60 32.08 -34.40
C VAL A 285 7.79 33.51 -33.92
N ILE A 286 8.86 33.80 -33.15
CA ILE A 286 9.18 35.16 -32.69
C ILE A 286 9.48 36.09 -33.83
N GLU A 287 10.19 35.65 -34.87
CA GLU A 287 10.51 36.46 -36.07
C GLU A 287 9.26 36.90 -36.79
N ASN A 288 8.20 36.09 -36.82
CA ASN A 288 6.93 36.36 -37.49
C ASN A 288 6.03 37.34 -36.72
N ILE A 289 6.37 37.75 -35.51
CA ILE A 289 5.60 38.73 -34.75
C ILE A 289 5.71 40.10 -35.39
N THR A 290 4.58 40.68 -35.79
CA THR A 290 4.51 41.95 -36.50
C THR A 290 4.65 43.18 -35.59
N ASP A 291 4.13 43.10 -34.37
CA ASP A 291 4.29 44.18 -33.38
C ASP A 291 5.70 44.23 -32.81
N ARG A 292 6.38 45.35 -33.00
CA ARG A 292 7.78 45.52 -32.58
C ARG A 292 8.00 45.41 -31.08
N ARG A 293 7.03 45.82 -30.22
CA ARG A 293 7.17 45.76 -28.77
C ARG A 293 7.03 44.33 -28.29
N SER A 294 6.02 43.63 -28.76
CA SER A 294 5.76 42.21 -28.50
C SER A 294 6.93 41.36 -28.98
N LYS A 295 7.47 41.60 -30.17
CA LYS A 295 8.65 40.93 -30.72
C LYS A 295 9.86 41.08 -29.81
N THR A 296 10.21 42.31 -29.42
CA THR A 296 11.35 42.58 -28.54
C THR A 296 11.18 41.90 -27.15
N ALA A 297 9.96 41.90 -26.62
CA ALA A 297 9.66 41.20 -25.35
C ALA A 297 9.84 39.70 -25.49
N ALA A 298 9.31 39.07 -26.55
CA ALA A 298 9.46 37.64 -26.83
C ALA A 298 10.93 37.23 -27.07
N GLU A 299 11.72 38.02 -27.80
CA GLU A 299 13.15 37.79 -28.00
C GLU A 299 13.91 37.77 -26.67
N ARG A 300 13.59 38.68 -25.73
CA ARG A 300 14.21 38.72 -24.39
C ARG A 300 13.79 37.50 -23.57
N ALA A 301 12.53 37.09 -23.62
CA ALA A 301 12.01 35.93 -22.97
C ALA A 301 12.64 34.65 -23.54
N GLY A 302 12.69 34.47 -24.84
CA GLY A 302 13.32 33.33 -25.49
C GLY A 302 14.81 33.18 -25.10
N ARG A 303 15.57 34.31 -25.08
CA ARG A 303 16.96 34.28 -24.59
C ARG A 303 17.07 33.87 -23.13
N ARG A 304 16.12 34.23 -22.28
CA ARG A 304 16.11 33.78 -20.85
C ARG A 304 15.80 32.30 -20.76
N VAL A 305 14.85 31.79 -21.51
CA VAL A 305 14.49 30.38 -21.61
C VAL A 305 15.71 29.57 -22.02
N PHE A 306 16.29 29.79 -23.19
CA PHE A 306 17.42 28.99 -23.72
C PHE A 306 18.76 29.24 -23.03
N ARG A 307 18.86 30.16 -22.07
CA ARG A 307 20.01 30.24 -21.16
C ARG A 307 19.96 29.17 -20.10
N ARG A 308 18.78 28.80 -19.62
CA ARG A 308 18.54 27.87 -18.53
C ARG A 308 18.25 26.46 -19.04
N PHE A 309 17.34 26.34 -19.98
CA PHE A 309 16.93 25.12 -20.62
C PHE A 309 18.05 24.57 -21.50
N LYS A 310 18.39 23.30 -21.31
CA LYS A 310 19.53 22.63 -21.94
C LYS A 310 19.07 21.41 -22.74
N PRO A 311 19.91 20.89 -23.67
CA PRO A 311 19.59 19.63 -24.38
C PRO A 311 19.26 18.46 -23.43
N GLU A 312 20.00 18.31 -22.33
CA GLU A 312 19.82 17.23 -21.35
C GLU A 312 18.46 17.29 -20.66
N ASP A 313 17.80 18.45 -20.62
CA ASP A 313 16.45 18.59 -20.09
C ASP A 313 15.38 17.92 -20.98
N LEU A 314 15.68 17.57 -22.22
CA LEU A 314 14.77 16.88 -23.14
C LEU A 314 14.81 15.35 -22.98
N GLU A 315 15.91 14.77 -22.54
CA GLU A 315 16.09 13.33 -22.39
C GLU A 315 14.90 12.64 -21.69
N PRO A 316 14.38 13.15 -20.55
CA PRO A 316 13.30 12.50 -19.81
C PRO A 316 11.94 12.45 -20.54
N ILE A 317 11.78 13.17 -21.65
CA ILE A 317 10.53 13.25 -22.41
C ILE A 317 10.67 12.79 -23.87
N MET A 318 11.80 12.20 -24.23
CA MET A 318 12.09 11.69 -25.58
C MET A 318 11.70 10.24 -25.80
N GLY A 319 11.01 9.61 -24.87
CA GLY A 319 10.53 8.24 -25.01
C GLY A 319 9.59 8.07 -26.21
N LEU A 320 9.60 6.87 -26.80
CA LEU A 320 8.77 6.52 -27.96
C LEU A 320 7.64 5.56 -27.62
N VAL A 321 7.71 4.87 -26.48
CA VAL A 321 6.67 3.91 -26.06
C VAL A 321 5.46 4.68 -25.54
N THR A 322 4.33 4.56 -26.20
CA THR A 322 3.09 5.19 -25.75
C THR A 322 2.48 4.45 -24.56
N VAL A 323 1.56 5.12 -23.83
CA VAL A 323 0.80 4.47 -22.74
C VAL A 323 -0.04 3.31 -23.28
N GLU A 324 -0.60 3.43 -24.50
CA GLU A 324 -1.34 2.35 -25.18
C GLU A 324 -0.45 1.13 -25.43
N GLU A 325 0.78 1.35 -25.92
CA GLU A 325 1.75 0.28 -26.15
C GLU A 325 2.19 -0.36 -24.84
N LEU A 326 2.43 0.43 -23.78
CA LEU A 326 2.70 -0.06 -22.43
C LEU A 326 1.59 -0.98 -21.95
N LEU A 327 0.33 -0.56 -22.07
CA LEU A 327 -0.83 -1.39 -21.70
C LEU A 327 -1.01 -2.58 -22.66
N GLY A 328 -0.60 -2.44 -23.91
CA GLY A 328 -0.50 -3.56 -24.86
C GLY A 328 0.49 -4.63 -24.41
N ARG A 329 1.68 -4.22 -23.96
CA ARG A 329 2.70 -5.11 -23.37
C ARG A 329 2.18 -5.78 -22.10
N LEU A 330 1.47 -5.05 -21.25
CA LEU A 330 0.83 -5.58 -20.06
C LEU A 330 -0.21 -6.68 -20.38
N LYS A 331 -0.86 -6.66 -21.55
CA LYS A 331 -1.75 -7.75 -21.98
C LYS A 331 -1.00 -9.04 -22.32
N SER A 332 0.24 -8.95 -22.78
CA SER A 332 1.08 -10.09 -23.17
C SER A 332 1.92 -10.67 -22.03
N LYS A 333 2.10 -9.90 -20.96
CA LYS A 333 2.88 -10.27 -19.76
C LYS A 333 1.98 -10.27 -18.53
N ASP A 334 2.35 -11.04 -17.51
CA ASP A 334 1.64 -11.01 -16.23
C ASP A 334 1.98 -9.77 -15.41
N LEU A 335 3.20 -9.25 -15.59
CA LEU A 335 3.77 -8.14 -14.84
C LEU A 335 4.58 -7.23 -15.75
N VAL A 336 4.33 -5.92 -15.63
CA VAL A 336 5.19 -4.88 -16.17
C VAL A 336 5.64 -3.97 -15.04
N VAL A 337 6.94 -3.68 -14.98
CA VAL A 337 7.53 -2.74 -14.02
C VAL A 337 8.03 -1.53 -14.80
N VAL A 338 7.57 -0.35 -14.45
CA VAL A 338 8.11 0.91 -14.93
C VAL A 338 9.20 1.35 -13.95
N ASP A 339 10.44 1.27 -14.40
CA ASP A 339 11.60 1.79 -13.68
C ASP A 339 11.63 3.31 -13.80
N MET A 340 11.39 4.00 -12.70
CA MET A 340 11.43 5.45 -12.63
C MET A 340 12.73 5.98 -12.00
N GLY A 341 13.70 5.11 -11.73
CA GLY A 341 14.98 5.48 -11.14
C GLY A 341 15.70 6.54 -11.97
N GLY A 342 16.27 7.54 -11.29
CA GLY A 342 17.02 8.63 -11.95
C GLY A 342 16.19 9.68 -12.69
N ALA A 343 14.92 9.41 -13.01
CA ALA A 343 14.06 10.40 -13.66
C ALA A 343 13.65 11.54 -12.71
N LEU A 344 13.39 12.70 -13.26
CA LEU A 344 12.93 13.87 -12.51
C LEU A 344 11.52 13.66 -11.95
N THR A 345 11.23 14.25 -10.82
CA THR A 345 9.92 14.13 -10.15
C THR A 345 8.77 14.56 -11.05
N GLU A 346 8.93 15.66 -11.80
CA GLU A 346 7.93 16.18 -12.72
C GLU A 346 7.62 15.19 -13.86
N ALA A 347 8.64 14.54 -14.42
CA ALA A 347 8.47 13.51 -15.44
C ALA A 347 7.73 12.27 -14.89
N LYS A 348 8.07 11.84 -13.68
CA LYS A 348 7.38 10.72 -13.00
C LYS A 348 5.90 11.01 -12.78
N LEU A 349 5.58 12.21 -12.29
CA LEU A 349 4.20 12.65 -12.05
C LEU A 349 3.44 12.90 -13.34
N GLY A 350 4.09 13.47 -14.37
CA GLY A 350 3.53 13.65 -15.70
C GLY A 350 3.15 12.31 -16.36
N PHE A 351 4.05 11.32 -16.30
CA PHE A 351 3.75 9.97 -16.76
C PHE A 351 2.56 9.37 -16.01
N PHE A 352 2.54 9.51 -14.68
CA PHE A 352 1.42 9.00 -13.88
C PHE A 352 0.09 9.65 -14.29
N LEU A 353 0.07 10.95 -14.58
CA LEU A 353 -1.13 11.65 -15.06
C LEU A 353 -1.57 11.11 -16.42
N SER A 354 -0.64 10.96 -17.36
CA SER A 354 -0.93 10.40 -18.69
C SER A 354 -1.52 8.99 -18.60
N LEU A 355 -0.86 8.09 -17.83
CA LEU A 355 -1.36 6.74 -17.54
C LEU A 355 -2.75 6.76 -16.90
N SER A 356 -2.94 7.62 -15.92
CA SER A 356 -4.18 7.70 -15.14
C SER A 356 -5.36 8.21 -15.99
N LYS A 357 -5.14 9.22 -16.81
CA LYS A 357 -6.15 9.73 -17.76
C LYS A 357 -6.57 8.64 -18.76
N HIS A 358 -5.61 7.90 -19.28
CA HIS A 358 -5.89 6.80 -20.21
C HIS A 358 -6.67 5.66 -19.55
N LEU A 359 -6.26 5.20 -18.37
CA LEU A 359 -6.99 4.18 -17.60
C LEU A 359 -8.41 4.65 -17.26
N TYR A 360 -8.57 5.93 -16.88
CA TYR A 360 -9.86 6.52 -16.56
C TYR A 360 -10.79 6.55 -17.77
N SER A 361 -10.29 6.96 -18.95
CA SER A 361 -11.05 6.93 -20.22
C SER A 361 -11.54 5.52 -20.55
N LEU A 362 -10.67 4.51 -20.46
CA LEU A 362 -11.05 3.11 -20.69
C LEU A 362 -12.18 2.65 -19.73
N MET A 363 -12.12 3.09 -18.48
CA MET A 363 -13.16 2.77 -17.50
C MET A 363 -14.49 3.50 -17.78
N GLU A 364 -14.45 4.75 -18.28
CA GLU A 364 -15.66 5.50 -18.70
C GLU A 364 -16.32 4.84 -19.92
N GLU A 365 -15.52 4.31 -20.84
CA GLU A 365 -16.01 3.49 -21.97
C GLU A 365 -16.64 2.16 -21.54
N GLY A 366 -16.60 1.84 -20.24
CA GLY A 366 -17.22 0.63 -19.71
C GLY A 366 -16.33 -0.60 -19.70
N LYS A 367 -15.04 -0.49 -20.00
CA LYS A 367 -14.10 -1.63 -20.06
C LYS A 367 -13.70 -2.09 -18.67
N ASP A 368 -13.74 -3.40 -18.43
CA ASP A 368 -13.17 -4.03 -17.24
C ASP A 368 -11.68 -4.27 -17.45
N LEU A 369 -10.86 -3.63 -16.63
CA LEU A 369 -9.42 -3.58 -16.85
C LEU A 369 -8.70 -4.85 -16.37
N LYS A 370 -9.09 -5.39 -15.21
CA LYS A 370 -8.36 -6.46 -14.49
C LYS A 370 -6.87 -6.12 -14.30
N ILE A 371 -6.61 -4.89 -13.90
CA ILE A 371 -5.26 -4.38 -13.65
C ILE A 371 -5.09 -4.12 -12.15
N ALA A 372 -3.96 -4.54 -11.58
CA ALA A 372 -3.50 -4.10 -10.28
C ALA A 372 -2.34 -3.12 -10.48
N LEU A 373 -2.60 -1.84 -10.21
CA LEU A 373 -1.61 -0.77 -10.25
C LEU A 373 -0.95 -0.64 -8.89
N VAL A 374 0.31 -1.05 -8.80
CA VAL A 374 1.12 -0.98 -7.59
C VAL A 374 1.96 0.29 -7.64
N MET A 375 1.75 1.17 -6.68
CA MET A 375 2.41 2.48 -6.60
C MET A 375 3.34 2.48 -5.38
N ASP A 376 4.63 2.34 -5.64
CA ASP A 376 5.63 2.50 -4.58
C ASP A 376 5.82 3.99 -4.26
N GLU A 377 6.21 4.28 -3.02
CA GLU A 377 6.32 5.66 -2.51
C GLU A 377 5.07 6.52 -2.82
N ALA A 378 3.89 5.97 -2.52
CA ALA A 378 2.59 6.60 -2.82
C ALA A 378 2.45 8.07 -2.34
N PRO A 379 3.08 8.53 -1.24
CA PRO A 379 3.09 9.94 -0.84
C PRO A 379 3.68 10.89 -1.90
N GLN A 380 4.51 10.39 -2.82
CA GLN A 380 5.05 11.21 -3.90
C GLN A 380 3.96 11.63 -4.90
N TYR A 381 2.96 10.76 -5.11
CA TYR A 381 1.82 11.01 -6.01
C TYR A 381 0.67 11.72 -5.30
N ALA A 382 0.40 11.36 -4.04
CA ALA A 382 -0.70 11.89 -3.25
C ALA A 382 -0.24 12.19 -1.81
N PRO A 383 0.58 13.24 -1.61
CA PRO A 383 1.05 13.62 -0.29
C PRO A 383 -0.10 14.08 0.61
N TRP A 384 0.15 14.17 1.90
CA TRP A 384 -0.81 14.66 2.87
C TRP A 384 -1.35 16.06 2.51
N ASP A 385 -0.50 16.98 2.08
CA ASP A 385 -0.83 18.33 1.61
C ASP A 385 -0.30 18.53 0.17
N PRO A 386 -1.10 18.17 -0.87
CA PRO A 386 -0.66 18.20 -2.25
C PRO A 386 -0.50 19.63 -2.78
N LYS A 387 0.58 19.90 -3.55
CA LYS A 387 0.89 21.18 -4.19
C LYS A 387 1.24 20.97 -5.66
N GLY A 388 0.97 22.02 -6.48
CA GLY A 388 1.27 21.96 -7.90
C GLY A 388 0.68 20.72 -8.58
N ILE A 389 1.46 20.03 -9.39
CA ILE A 389 1.09 18.81 -10.11
C ILE A 389 0.58 17.69 -9.19
N GLN A 390 1.01 17.66 -7.93
CA GLN A 390 0.53 16.67 -6.96
C GLN A 390 -0.96 16.84 -6.61
N ARG A 391 -1.57 18.00 -6.80
CA ARG A 391 -3.03 18.14 -6.66
C ARG A 391 -3.74 17.35 -7.75
N GLU A 392 -3.26 17.43 -8.97
CA GLU A 392 -3.86 16.72 -10.12
C GLU A 392 -3.69 15.20 -9.95
N THR A 393 -2.48 14.74 -9.60
CA THR A 393 -2.25 13.31 -9.36
C THR A 393 -3.09 12.77 -8.20
N THR A 394 -3.27 13.56 -7.13
CA THR A 394 -4.14 13.20 -5.99
C THR A 394 -5.61 13.07 -6.43
N GLU A 395 -6.11 14.01 -7.23
CA GLU A 395 -7.49 13.94 -7.75
C GLU A 395 -7.66 12.74 -8.71
N MET A 396 -6.68 12.49 -9.56
CA MET A 396 -6.72 11.31 -10.44
C MET A 396 -6.75 10.01 -9.66
N ILE A 397 -5.97 9.85 -8.58
CA ILE A 397 -6.03 8.67 -7.72
C ILE A 397 -7.42 8.50 -7.10
N LYS A 398 -8.06 9.58 -6.65
CA LYS A 398 -9.43 9.52 -6.12
C LYS A 398 -10.43 9.08 -7.20
N ASN A 399 -10.31 9.60 -8.41
CA ASN A 399 -11.18 9.26 -9.53
C ASN A 399 -11.00 7.79 -9.95
N LEU A 400 -9.76 7.34 -10.08
CA LEU A 400 -9.44 5.94 -10.35
C LEU A 400 -9.97 5.02 -9.25
N ALA A 401 -9.83 5.42 -7.98
CA ALA A 401 -10.35 4.63 -6.86
C ALA A 401 -11.88 4.58 -6.84
N ALA A 402 -12.57 5.67 -7.15
CA ALA A 402 -14.02 5.70 -7.16
C ALA A 402 -14.64 4.81 -8.27
N LEU A 403 -14.07 4.84 -9.47
CA LEU A 403 -14.56 4.08 -10.63
C LEU A 403 -13.96 2.68 -10.69
N GLY A 404 -12.74 2.49 -10.21
CA GLY A 404 -11.95 1.26 -10.32
C GLY A 404 -12.62 0.03 -9.74
N ARG A 405 -13.35 0.19 -8.61
CA ARG A 405 -14.14 -0.90 -8.00
C ARG A 405 -15.10 -1.56 -8.99
N LYS A 406 -15.75 -0.76 -9.83
CA LYS A 406 -16.72 -1.23 -10.82
C LYS A 406 -16.06 -1.76 -12.09
N ARG A 407 -14.80 -1.41 -12.33
CA ARG A 407 -14.04 -1.72 -13.56
C ARG A 407 -12.83 -2.60 -13.33
N MET A 408 -12.82 -3.30 -12.20
CA MET A 408 -11.78 -4.25 -11.84
C MET A 408 -10.35 -3.65 -11.89
N LEU A 409 -10.19 -2.39 -11.51
CA LEU A 409 -8.90 -1.76 -11.26
C LEU A 409 -8.60 -1.83 -9.77
N ASN A 410 -7.50 -2.44 -9.38
CA ASN A 410 -6.96 -2.35 -8.04
C ASN A 410 -5.88 -1.26 -7.99
N LEU A 411 -5.90 -0.42 -6.96
CA LEU A 411 -4.79 0.43 -6.58
C LEU A 411 -4.14 -0.13 -5.32
N THR A 412 -2.86 -0.41 -5.37
CA THR A 412 -2.06 -0.79 -4.20
C THR A 412 -1.07 0.32 -3.89
N LEU A 413 -1.32 1.04 -2.80
CA LEU A 413 -0.52 2.18 -2.38
C LEU A 413 0.43 1.77 -1.27
N ILE A 414 1.73 1.96 -1.50
CA ILE A 414 2.78 1.62 -0.55
C ILE A 414 3.37 2.93 0.02
N ALA A 415 3.40 3.03 1.34
CA ALA A 415 3.89 4.23 2.02
C ALA A 415 4.72 3.90 3.26
N GLN A 416 5.71 4.74 3.54
CA GLN A 416 6.52 4.63 4.75
C GLN A 416 5.79 5.13 5.99
N GLY A 417 4.87 6.07 5.81
CA GLY A 417 4.02 6.64 6.85
C GLY A 417 2.54 6.66 6.49
N ILE A 418 1.71 6.96 7.46
CA ILE A 418 0.25 7.00 7.30
C ILE A 418 -0.22 8.45 7.20
N LYS A 419 0.39 9.35 7.95
CA LYS A 419 0.03 10.77 8.05
C LYS A 419 1.26 11.69 8.00
N GLY A 420 1.03 13.00 7.96
CA GLY A 420 2.10 13.99 7.90
C GLY A 420 2.86 13.94 6.56
N GLU A 421 4.09 14.43 6.56
CA GLU A 421 4.91 14.61 5.35
C GLU A 421 5.19 13.31 4.59
N ILE A 422 5.29 12.18 5.30
CA ILE A 422 5.54 10.85 4.72
C ILE A 422 4.25 10.04 4.52
N GLY A 423 3.10 10.65 4.75
CA GLY A 423 1.79 9.99 4.69
C GLY A 423 1.03 10.26 3.39
N VAL A 424 0.10 9.38 3.09
CA VAL A 424 -0.80 9.50 1.95
C VAL A 424 -1.98 10.42 2.30
N ASN A 425 -2.47 11.18 1.34
CA ASN A 425 -3.64 12.05 1.47
C ASN A 425 -4.83 11.34 2.13
N ALA A 426 -5.48 12.00 3.09
CA ALA A 426 -6.55 11.40 3.89
C ALA A 426 -7.76 10.97 3.03
N ALA A 427 -8.13 11.75 2.02
CA ALA A 427 -9.24 11.40 1.13
C ALA A 427 -8.91 10.19 0.24
N VAL A 428 -7.65 10.05 -0.19
CA VAL A 428 -7.18 8.86 -0.90
C VAL A 428 -7.26 7.63 0.01
N ARG A 429 -6.74 7.71 1.24
CA ARG A 429 -6.77 6.59 2.21
C ARG A 429 -8.17 6.08 2.52
N ARG A 430 -9.17 6.96 2.56
CA ARG A 430 -10.58 6.58 2.78
C ARG A 430 -11.16 5.69 1.66
N ASN A 431 -10.55 5.70 0.49
CA ASN A 431 -10.94 4.82 -0.62
C ASN A 431 -10.27 3.44 -0.57
N LEU A 432 -9.27 3.24 0.28
CA LEU A 432 -8.61 1.96 0.46
C LEU A 432 -9.40 1.14 1.47
N ASN A 433 -9.86 -0.04 1.08
CA ASN A 433 -10.70 -0.87 1.96
C ASN A 433 -9.94 -2.05 2.57
N THR A 434 -8.69 -2.22 2.21
CA THR A 434 -7.80 -3.24 2.78
C THR A 434 -6.48 -2.61 3.18
N HIS A 435 -5.99 -2.96 4.36
CA HIS A 435 -4.77 -2.38 4.90
C HIS A 435 -3.85 -3.45 5.48
N PHE A 436 -2.56 -3.29 5.21
CA PHE A 436 -1.47 -4.05 5.82
C PHE A 436 -0.58 -3.09 6.60
N PHE A 437 -0.58 -3.21 7.92
CA PHE A 437 0.22 -2.37 8.81
C PHE A 437 1.42 -3.17 9.31
N GLY A 438 2.61 -2.89 8.80
CA GLY A 438 3.88 -3.38 9.33
C GLY A 438 4.34 -2.54 10.51
N ARG A 439 5.61 -2.67 10.91
CA ARG A 439 6.21 -1.80 11.93
C ARG A 439 6.16 -0.34 11.44
N ILE A 440 5.57 0.54 12.22
CA ILE A 440 5.36 1.94 11.88
C ILE A 440 6.19 2.87 12.76
N HIS A 441 6.31 4.13 12.33
CA HIS A 441 6.97 5.16 13.13
C HIS A 441 6.06 5.60 14.30
N PRO A 442 6.60 6.00 15.46
CA PRO A 442 5.81 6.45 16.61
C PRO A 442 4.76 7.53 16.28
N LEU A 443 5.09 8.46 15.40
CA LEU A 443 4.17 9.52 14.96
C LEU A 443 2.95 8.99 14.20
N ASP A 444 3.07 7.85 13.55
CA ASP A 444 1.99 7.19 12.79
C ASP A 444 1.20 6.18 13.63
N ALA A 445 1.72 5.79 14.79
CA ALA A 445 1.11 4.77 15.63
C ALA A 445 -0.18 5.25 16.29
N SER A 446 -0.23 6.49 16.75
CA SER A 446 -1.32 7.05 17.55
C SER A 446 -1.82 8.38 17.00
N GLY A 447 -2.95 8.88 17.54
CA GLY A 447 -3.57 10.14 17.16
C GLY A 447 -4.42 10.07 15.90
N GLU A 448 -5.04 11.19 15.55
CA GLU A 448 -5.94 11.32 14.42
C GLU A 448 -5.25 10.94 13.09
N GLY A 449 -5.89 10.07 12.34
CA GLY A 449 -5.36 9.53 11.08
C GLY A 449 -4.23 8.51 11.23
N GLY A 450 -3.85 8.11 12.45
CA GLY A 450 -2.84 7.09 12.70
C GLY A 450 -3.38 5.66 12.61
N ALA A 451 -2.49 4.66 12.67
CA ALA A 451 -2.86 3.24 12.59
C ALA A 451 -3.80 2.80 13.72
N SER A 452 -3.73 3.45 14.87
CA SER A 452 -4.59 3.17 16.02
C SER A 452 -6.08 3.32 15.71
N GLU A 453 -6.48 4.17 14.78
CA GLU A 453 -7.89 4.29 14.38
C GLU A 453 -8.45 2.99 13.80
N TRP A 454 -7.64 2.23 13.07
CA TRP A 454 -8.04 0.93 12.50
C TRP A 454 -7.82 -0.24 13.45
N LEU A 455 -6.88 -0.16 14.38
CA LEU A 455 -6.38 -1.31 15.13
C LEU A 455 -6.76 -1.30 16.60
N SER A 456 -6.85 -0.12 17.26
CA SER A 456 -7.17 -0.03 18.70
C SER A 456 -8.56 -0.53 19.09
N PRO A 457 -9.63 -0.38 18.26
CA PRO A 457 -10.92 -0.97 18.58
C PRO A 457 -10.87 -2.49 18.80
N TYR A 458 -9.88 -3.13 18.20
CA TYR A 458 -9.67 -4.57 18.29
C TYR A 458 -8.63 -4.97 19.36
N GLY A 459 -8.17 -4.02 20.19
CA GLY A 459 -7.25 -4.27 21.29
C GLY A 459 -5.77 -4.33 20.90
N ILE A 460 -5.41 -3.83 19.71
CA ILE A 460 -4.02 -3.68 19.25
C ILE A 460 -3.54 -2.30 19.66
N THR A 461 -2.49 -2.25 20.46
CA THR A 461 -1.94 -1.00 21.01
C THR A 461 -0.87 -0.38 20.10
N PRO A 462 -0.63 0.94 20.18
CA PRO A 462 0.50 1.57 19.50
C PRO A 462 1.84 0.88 19.80
N ASP A 463 2.09 0.49 21.04
CA ASP A 463 3.33 -0.17 21.45
C ASP A 463 3.56 -1.50 20.72
N GLN A 464 2.50 -2.29 20.52
CA GLN A 464 2.59 -3.53 19.74
C GLN A 464 2.98 -3.26 18.29
N MET A 465 2.45 -2.20 17.67
CA MET A 465 2.79 -1.83 16.29
C MET A 465 4.25 -1.36 16.16
N LEU A 466 4.78 -0.66 17.17
CA LEU A 466 6.18 -0.22 17.18
C LEU A 466 7.17 -1.38 17.32
N GLN A 467 6.76 -2.46 17.99
CA GLN A 467 7.58 -3.63 18.28
C GLN A 467 7.50 -4.73 17.21
N LEU A 468 6.69 -4.55 16.16
CA LEU A 468 6.59 -5.54 15.08
C LEU A 468 7.96 -5.82 14.47
N LYS A 469 8.28 -7.10 14.32
CA LYS A 469 9.47 -7.53 13.58
C LYS A 469 9.28 -7.33 12.07
N PRO A 470 10.34 -7.14 11.29
CA PRO A 470 10.25 -7.12 9.84
C PRO A 470 9.51 -8.34 9.28
N GLY A 471 8.69 -8.12 8.26
CA GLY A 471 7.89 -9.18 7.63
C GLY A 471 6.60 -9.56 8.37
N ARG A 472 6.25 -8.84 9.43
CA ARG A 472 4.97 -9.00 10.13
C ARG A 472 4.06 -7.84 9.85
N PHE A 473 2.79 -8.16 9.55
CA PHE A 473 1.78 -7.16 9.21
C PHE A 473 0.45 -7.48 9.89
N TYR A 474 -0.21 -6.48 10.43
CA TYR A 474 -1.63 -6.57 10.75
C TYR A 474 -2.43 -6.41 9.46
N PHE A 475 -3.15 -7.44 9.08
CA PHE A 475 -4.02 -7.50 7.92
C PHE A 475 -5.46 -7.23 8.32
N THR A 476 -6.07 -6.18 7.76
CA THR A 476 -7.45 -5.78 8.05
C THR A 476 -8.17 -5.26 6.81
N GLY A 477 -9.48 -5.25 6.84
CA GLY A 477 -10.33 -4.71 5.77
C GLY A 477 -11.00 -5.76 4.91
N ALA A 478 -11.55 -5.35 3.78
CA ALA A 478 -12.50 -6.14 3.00
C ALA A 478 -11.95 -7.46 2.44
N MET A 479 -10.66 -7.50 2.08
CA MET A 479 -10.03 -8.74 1.60
C MET A 479 -9.77 -9.75 2.73
N ASN A 480 -9.74 -9.29 3.99
CA ASN A 480 -9.59 -10.18 5.14
C ASN A 480 -10.91 -10.90 5.41
N PRO A 481 -10.96 -12.23 5.42
CA PRO A 481 -12.19 -12.97 5.75
C PRO A 481 -12.57 -12.85 7.23
N SER A 482 -11.62 -12.45 8.09
CA SER A 482 -11.87 -12.13 9.49
C SER A 482 -12.36 -10.68 9.63
N PRO A 483 -13.44 -10.42 10.40
CA PRO A 483 -13.91 -9.06 10.67
C PRO A 483 -12.95 -8.27 11.56
N ILE A 484 -11.96 -8.92 12.15
CA ILE A 484 -10.94 -8.27 12.99
C ILE A 484 -9.55 -8.46 12.39
N PRO A 485 -8.60 -7.56 12.67
CA PRO A 485 -7.25 -7.67 12.15
C PRO A 485 -6.56 -8.96 12.56
N LEU A 486 -5.84 -9.60 11.63
CA LEU A 486 -4.99 -10.77 11.86
C LEU A 486 -3.52 -10.37 11.77
N LEU A 487 -2.70 -10.88 12.66
CA LEU A 487 -1.25 -10.74 12.57
C LEU A 487 -0.70 -11.84 11.64
N ILE A 488 -0.16 -11.42 10.51
CA ILE A 488 0.36 -12.33 9.48
C ILE A 488 1.87 -12.16 9.32
N THR A 489 2.50 -13.23 8.87
CA THR A 489 3.92 -13.26 8.51
C THR A 489 4.12 -13.94 7.17
N TYR A 490 5.28 -13.75 6.55
CA TYR A 490 5.68 -14.47 5.34
C TYR A 490 7.15 -14.88 5.43
N LYS A 491 7.50 -15.91 4.67
CA LYS A 491 8.89 -16.36 4.54
C LYS A 491 9.44 -15.83 3.23
N PRO A 492 10.38 -14.86 3.25
CA PRO A 492 11.08 -14.49 2.03
C PRO A 492 11.79 -15.72 1.45
N PRO A 493 11.87 -15.89 0.12
CA PRO A 493 12.66 -16.94 -0.46
C PRO A 493 14.08 -16.83 0.07
N ARG A 494 14.67 -17.97 0.39
CA ARG A 494 16.11 -18.04 0.74
C ARG A 494 16.87 -17.63 -0.52
N GLY A 495 17.58 -16.51 -0.44
CA GLY A 495 18.45 -16.01 -1.50
C GLY A 495 19.59 -16.98 -1.80
#